data_8b8db10035045860ecd393a5ab57d134
#
_entry.id   8b8db10035045860ecd393a5ab57d134
#
_cell.length_a   1.000
_cell.length_b   1.000
_cell.length_c   1.000
_cell.angle_alpha   90.00
_cell.angle_beta   90.00
_cell.angle_gamma   90.00
#
_symmetry.space_group_name_H-M   'P 1'
#
loop_
_entity.id
_entity.type
_entity.pdbx_description
1 polymer ?
#
loop_
_entity_poly.entity_id
_entity_poly.type
_entity_poly.pdbx_seq_one_letter_code
_entity_poly.pdbx_strand_id
1 'polypeptide(L)'
;TFMMYGSKHINKKPWKEFMVCLGLIAFYVVYSLLFGANVKDAVWLDLMQEIRPYSIIFCTWILNPQFTRKQKKWMLITMVATLFSWIMYHPQALDSQVEAEFPVLGQLAICTGMSYYLFTKDTKMNRLIALGLVLTGMLAPKFKFMGEVVCFIAFVFFLKHRLNFKSPKTMIYCAVLVTIILMVTWTRFDAYYVSGLDNDQLARPMTYKTSLRILWDYLPFGSGMGSFACNGAWKYYSPLYFTYNLDGIWGLSPDTGYF
;
A
#
# COMPACT_ATOMS: atom_id res chain seq x y z
N THR A 1 -20.08 22.90 -10.14
CA THR A 1 -18.94 23.41 -10.95
C THR A 1 -17.93 22.31 -11.27
N PHE A 2 -17.63 21.40 -10.34
CA PHE A 2 -16.69 20.31 -10.54
C PHE A 2 -17.22 19.25 -11.54
N MET A 3 -18.50 18.89 -11.45
CA MET A 3 -19.15 17.96 -12.39
C MET A 3 -19.23 18.50 -13.82
N MET A 4 -19.44 19.81 -14.01
CA MET A 4 -19.52 20.41 -15.35
C MET A 4 -18.15 20.54 -16.03
N TYR A 5 -17.06 20.68 -15.27
CA TYR A 5 -15.71 20.73 -15.81
C TYR A 5 -15.21 19.34 -16.26
N GLY A 6 -15.63 18.29 -15.55
CA GLY A 6 -15.25 16.92 -15.84
C GLY A 6 -15.83 16.35 -17.14
N SER A 7 -17.03 16.82 -17.56
CA SER A 7 -17.71 16.23 -18.72
C SER A 7 -17.00 16.44 -20.06
N LYS A 8 -16.16 17.49 -20.18
CA LYS A 8 -15.39 17.81 -21.42
C LYS A 8 -14.07 17.03 -21.56
N HIS A 9 -13.58 16.40 -20.48
CA HIS A 9 -12.26 15.77 -20.45
C HIS A 9 -12.30 14.29 -20.04
N ILE A 10 -13.47 13.66 -20.08
CA ILE A 10 -13.61 12.24 -19.75
C ILE A 10 -12.78 11.39 -20.70
N ASN A 11 -11.80 10.69 -20.17
CA ASN A 11 -11.03 9.70 -20.91
C ASN A 11 -11.81 8.38 -20.97
N LYS A 12 -12.29 8.01 -22.16
CA LYS A 12 -13.04 6.76 -22.35
C LYS A 12 -12.14 5.52 -22.46
N LYS A 13 -10.84 5.70 -22.62
CA LYS A 13 -9.89 4.58 -22.82
C LYS A 13 -9.85 3.61 -21.63
N PRO A 14 -9.77 4.05 -20.36
CA PRO A 14 -9.72 3.14 -19.22
C PRO A 14 -11.07 2.54 -18.82
N TRP A 15 -12.16 2.85 -19.54
CA TRP A 15 -13.49 2.40 -19.18
C TRP A 15 -13.65 0.87 -19.32
N LYS A 16 -13.03 0.29 -20.33
CA LYS A 16 -13.06 -1.17 -20.52
C LYS A 16 -12.35 -1.91 -19.39
N GLU A 17 -11.16 -1.45 -19.06
CA GLU A 17 -10.34 -1.98 -17.97
C GLU A 17 -11.05 -1.86 -16.62
N PHE A 18 -11.72 -0.73 -16.40
CA PHE A 18 -12.53 -0.50 -15.20
C PHE A 18 -13.69 -1.49 -15.11
N MET A 19 -14.45 -1.70 -16.21
CA MET A 19 -15.56 -2.65 -16.23
C MET A 19 -15.10 -4.10 -16.04
N VAL A 20 -13.95 -4.49 -16.60
CA VAL A 20 -13.35 -5.80 -16.35
C VAL A 20 -12.98 -5.97 -14.88
N CYS A 21 -12.33 -4.97 -14.28
CA CYS A 21 -11.98 -4.98 -12.87
C CYS A 21 -13.22 -5.10 -11.97
N LEU A 22 -14.26 -4.31 -12.24
CA LEU A 22 -15.54 -4.41 -11.51
C LEU A 22 -16.20 -5.80 -11.68
N GLY A 23 -16.15 -6.37 -12.88
CA GLY A 23 -16.68 -7.71 -13.17
C GLY A 23 -15.94 -8.78 -12.35
N LEU A 24 -14.62 -8.71 -12.27
CA LEU A 24 -13.82 -9.63 -11.45
C LEU A 24 -14.11 -9.48 -9.95
N ILE A 25 -14.20 -8.23 -9.46
CA ILE A 25 -14.57 -7.97 -8.06
C ILE A 25 -15.98 -8.52 -7.78
N ALA A 26 -16.96 -8.23 -8.64
CA ALA A 26 -18.32 -8.71 -8.47
C ALA A 26 -18.39 -10.25 -8.48
N PHE A 27 -17.69 -10.90 -9.42
CA PHE A 27 -17.57 -12.36 -9.45
C PHE A 27 -17.02 -12.90 -8.12
N TYR A 28 -15.93 -12.31 -7.62
CA TYR A 28 -15.30 -12.78 -6.40
C TYR A 28 -16.14 -12.50 -5.13
N VAL A 29 -16.91 -11.42 -5.12
CA VAL A 29 -17.91 -11.15 -4.05
C VAL A 29 -19.00 -12.21 -4.06
N VAL A 30 -19.58 -12.50 -5.23
CA VAL A 30 -20.63 -13.53 -5.35
C VAL A 30 -20.09 -14.89 -4.94
N TYR A 31 -18.90 -15.26 -5.39
CA TYR A 31 -18.21 -16.48 -4.96
C TYR A 31 -18.06 -16.52 -3.43
N SER A 32 -17.58 -15.43 -2.84
CA SER A 32 -17.34 -15.33 -1.39
C SER A 32 -18.63 -15.40 -0.56
N LEU A 33 -19.73 -14.88 -1.08
CA LEU A 33 -21.04 -14.95 -0.41
C LEU A 33 -21.68 -16.36 -0.47
N LEU A 34 -21.32 -17.16 -1.49
CA LEU A 34 -21.85 -18.52 -1.69
C LEU A 34 -20.97 -19.60 -1.06
N PHE A 35 -19.66 -19.45 -1.17
CA PHE A 35 -18.66 -20.47 -0.83
C PHE A 35 -17.61 -20.00 0.18
N GLY A 36 -17.65 -18.72 0.58
CA GLY A 36 -16.66 -18.15 1.49
C GLY A 36 -16.70 -18.79 2.88
N ALA A 37 -15.52 -18.89 3.49
CA ALA A 37 -15.34 -19.54 4.79
C ALA A 37 -15.67 -18.63 5.99
N ASN A 38 -16.20 -17.42 5.80
CA ASN A 38 -16.55 -16.50 6.87
C ASN A 38 -17.97 -15.93 6.71
N VAL A 39 -18.44 -15.19 7.72
CA VAL A 39 -19.73 -14.52 7.72
C VAL A 39 -19.85 -13.46 6.62
N LYS A 40 -21.06 -13.25 6.13
CA LYS A 40 -21.32 -12.31 5.01
C LYS A 40 -20.91 -10.87 5.31
N ASP A 41 -20.98 -10.45 6.57
CA ASP A 41 -20.57 -9.11 6.99
C ASP A 41 -19.06 -8.89 6.86
N ALA A 42 -18.27 -9.95 7.02
CA ALA A 42 -16.83 -9.91 6.78
C ALA A 42 -16.51 -9.65 5.31
N VAL A 43 -17.28 -10.24 4.38
CA VAL A 43 -17.14 -10.02 2.93
C VAL A 43 -17.39 -8.55 2.57
N TRP A 44 -18.45 -7.95 3.12
CA TRP A 44 -18.78 -6.56 2.86
C TRP A 44 -17.75 -5.59 3.44
N LEU A 45 -17.24 -5.88 4.65
CA LEU A 45 -16.20 -5.06 5.26
C LEU A 45 -14.92 -5.07 4.43
N ASP A 46 -14.51 -6.23 3.96
CA ASP A 46 -13.30 -6.41 3.15
C ASP A 46 -13.46 -5.77 1.78
N LEU A 47 -14.60 -5.98 1.12
CA LEU A 47 -14.94 -5.33 -0.15
C LEU A 47 -14.81 -3.81 -0.07
N MET A 48 -15.32 -3.20 1.00
CA MET A 48 -15.24 -1.74 1.18
C MET A 48 -13.81 -1.23 1.31
N GLN A 49 -12.90 -2.05 1.80
CA GLN A 49 -11.48 -1.70 1.87
C GLN A 49 -10.77 -1.91 0.54
N GLU A 50 -10.98 -3.06 -0.08
CA GLU A 50 -10.35 -3.44 -1.34
C GLU A 50 -10.76 -2.56 -2.53
N ILE A 51 -12.03 -2.15 -2.60
CA ILE A 51 -12.52 -1.34 -3.72
C ILE A 51 -11.99 0.10 -3.73
N ARG A 52 -11.56 0.63 -2.58
CA ARG A 52 -11.11 2.03 -2.44
C ARG A 52 -9.93 2.38 -3.36
N PRO A 53 -8.79 1.67 -3.34
CA PRO A 53 -7.66 2.01 -4.19
C PRO A 53 -7.99 1.92 -5.67
N TYR A 54 -8.75 0.91 -6.10
CA TYR A 54 -9.18 0.77 -7.48
C TYR A 54 -10.10 1.92 -7.90
N SER A 55 -11.07 2.29 -7.06
CA SER A 55 -11.96 3.41 -7.33
C SER A 55 -11.20 4.72 -7.48
N ILE A 56 -10.24 5.01 -6.61
CA ILE A 56 -9.41 6.22 -6.69
C ILE A 56 -8.60 6.24 -7.99
N ILE A 57 -7.94 5.14 -8.35
CA ILE A 57 -7.10 5.04 -9.55
C ILE A 57 -7.97 5.25 -10.79
N PHE A 58 -9.06 4.49 -10.93
CA PHE A 58 -9.91 4.58 -12.12
C PHE A 58 -10.66 5.90 -12.21
N CYS A 59 -11.20 6.44 -11.11
CA CYS A 59 -11.83 7.75 -11.10
C CYS A 59 -10.83 8.85 -11.53
N THR A 60 -9.62 8.82 -11.02
CA THR A 60 -8.58 9.78 -11.39
C THR A 60 -8.21 9.65 -12.86
N TRP A 61 -8.06 8.42 -13.36
CA TRP A 61 -7.72 8.16 -14.74
C TRP A 61 -8.84 8.54 -15.73
N ILE A 62 -10.09 8.24 -15.39
CA ILE A 62 -11.26 8.58 -16.19
C ILE A 62 -11.50 10.09 -16.19
N LEU A 63 -11.48 10.71 -15.02
CA LEU A 63 -11.74 12.15 -14.87
C LEU A 63 -10.58 13.01 -15.41
N ASN A 64 -9.37 12.47 -15.44
CA ASN A 64 -8.15 13.14 -15.92
C ASN A 64 -8.08 14.62 -15.46
N PRO A 65 -8.08 14.88 -14.13
CA PRO A 65 -8.22 16.23 -13.59
C PRO A 65 -7.07 17.11 -14.01
N GLN A 66 -7.38 18.26 -14.62
CA GLN A 66 -6.39 19.25 -15.01
C GLN A 66 -6.32 20.36 -13.96
N PHE A 67 -5.19 20.44 -13.27
CA PHE A 67 -4.99 21.46 -12.23
C PHE A 67 -4.29 22.70 -12.79
N THR A 68 -4.82 23.87 -12.49
CA THR A 68 -4.16 25.15 -12.78
C THR A 68 -2.91 25.31 -11.91
N ARG A 69 -1.98 26.18 -12.32
CA ARG A 69 -0.78 26.48 -11.53
C ARG A 69 -1.10 26.97 -10.12
N LYS A 70 -2.17 27.75 -9.97
CA LYS A 70 -2.62 28.25 -8.65
C LYS A 70 -3.12 27.13 -7.77
N GLN A 71 -3.93 26.22 -8.31
CA GLN A 71 -4.41 25.03 -7.59
C GLN A 71 -3.26 24.11 -7.14
N LYS A 72 -2.32 23.80 -8.04
CA LYS A 72 -1.12 22.99 -7.70
C LYS A 72 -0.34 23.64 -6.55
N LYS A 73 -0.13 24.96 -6.59
CA LYS A 73 0.56 25.69 -5.52
C LYS A 73 -0.17 25.57 -4.20
N TRP A 74 -1.49 25.76 -4.16
CA TRP A 74 -2.28 25.64 -2.93
C TRP A 74 -2.30 24.19 -2.40
N MET A 75 -2.44 23.20 -3.28
CA MET A 75 -2.35 21.80 -2.89
C MET A 75 -1.00 21.48 -2.23
N LEU A 76 0.10 21.95 -2.79
CA LEU A 76 1.43 21.75 -2.20
C LEU A 76 1.56 22.44 -0.84
N ILE A 77 1.10 23.67 -0.72
CA ILE A 77 1.13 24.42 0.55
C ILE A 77 0.34 23.65 1.63
N THR A 78 -0.88 23.22 1.31
CA THR A 78 -1.70 22.45 2.26
C THR A 78 -1.05 21.13 2.64
N MET A 79 -0.53 20.37 1.68
CA MET A 79 0.13 19.09 1.97
C MET A 79 1.37 19.26 2.85
N VAL A 80 2.22 20.25 2.56
CA VAL A 80 3.40 20.56 3.37
C VAL A 80 2.96 21.02 4.76
N ALA A 81 1.97 21.94 4.85
CA ALA A 81 1.45 22.40 6.13
C ALA A 81 0.87 21.26 6.97
N THR A 82 0.10 20.35 6.35
CA THR A 82 -0.44 19.17 7.02
C THR A 82 0.67 18.24 7.53
N LEU A 83 1.71 18.00 6.72
CA LEU A 83 2.85 17.19 7.12
C LEU A 83 3.55 17.75 8.36
N PHE A 84 3.87 19.05 8.36
CA PHE A 84 4.53 19.68 9.50
C PHE A 84 3.60 19.82 10.70
N SER A 85 2.33 20.16 10.51
CA SER A 85 1.35 20.20 11.60
C SER A 85 1.20 18.84 12.27
N TRP A 86 1.20 17.77 11.48
CA TRP A 86 1.11 16.41 11.99
C TRP A 86 2.34 16.07 12.86
N ILE A 87 3.56 16.38 12.40
CA ILE A 87 4.79 16.17 13.17
C ILE A 87 4.76 16.97 14.49
N MET A 88 4.31 18.21 14.44
CA MET A 88 4.24 19.08 15.63
C MET A 88 3.18 18.62 16.62
N TYR A 89 2.07 18.07 16.15
CA TYR A 89 0.97 17.60 17.00
C TYR A 89 1.25 16.23 17.64
N HIS A 90 2.11 15.43 17.00
CA HIS A 90 2.46 14.09 17.47
C HIS A 90 3.97 13.94 17.72
N PRO A 91 4.56 14.68 18.66
CA PRO A 91 5.99 14.57 18.96
C PRO A 91 6.36 13.17 19.47
N GLN A 92 5.41 12.44 20.06
CA GLN A 92 5.57 11.06 20.50
C GLN A 92 5.80 10.07 19.36
N ALA A 93 5.44 10.43 18.12
CA ALA A 93 5.74 9.64 16.93
C ALA A 93 7.23 9.53 16.64
N LEU A 94 8.03 10.39 17.24
CA LEU A 94 9.49 10.38 17.13
C LEU A 94 10.15 9.42 18.14
N ASP A 95 9.36 8.92 19.10
CA ASP A 95 9.84 7.95 20.08
C ASP A 95 9.69 6.51 19.52
N SER A 96 10.82 5.81 19.44
CA SER A 96 10.92 4.46 18.91
C SER A 96 10.11 3.40 19.67
N GLN A 97 9.67 3.71 20.89
CA GLN A 97 8.90 2.79 21.74
C GLN A 97 7.40 2.78 21.42
N VAL A 98 6.88 3.79 20.72
CA VAL A 98 5.45 3.91 20.36
C VAL A 98 5.24 3.48 18.90
N GLU A 99 5.66 2.28 18.55
CA GLU A 99 5.68 1.79 17.15
C GLU A 99 4.30 1.66 16.48
N ALA A 100 3.22 1.55 17.24
CA ALA A 100 1.95 1.05 16.71
C ALA A 100 1.12 2.07 15.92
N GLU A 101 1.25 3.38 16.21
CA GLU A 101 0.23 4.35 15.80
C GLU A 101 0.56 5.24 14.60
N PHE A 102 1.76 5.19 14.03
CA PHE A 102 2.24 6.22 13.09
C PHE A 102 2.56 5.81 11.64
N PRO A 103 1.84 4.86 11.01
CA PRO A 103 2.03 4.59 9.58
C PRO A 103 1.66 5.78 8.69
N VAL A 104 0.88 6.73 9.21
CA VAL A 104 0.36 7.90 8.48
C VAL A 104 1.45 8.87 8.08
N LEU A 105 2.48 9.08 8.93
CA LEU A 105 3.57 10.03 8.65
C LEU A 105 4.32 9.68 7.37
N GLY A 106 4.73 8.43 7.20
CA GLY A 106 5.46 8.00 6.02
C GLY A 106 4.64 8.15 4.74
N GLN A 107 3.37 7.72 4.79
CA GLN A 107 2.46 7.88 3.65
C GLN A 107 2.25 9.35 3.29
N LEU A 108 2.06 10.22 4.29
CA LEU A 108 1.89 11.65 4.09
C LEU A 108 3.17 12.29 3.52
N ALA A 109 4.35 11.90 4.02
CA ALA A 109 5.64 12.36 3.54
C ALA A 109 5.88 11.98 2.07
N ILE A 110 5.63 10.72 1.70
CA ILE A 110 5.74 10.24 0.31
C ILE A 110 4.76 10.95 -0.60
N CYS A 111 3.49 11.05 -0.22
CA CYS A 111 2.50 11.76 -1.03
C CYS A 111 2.89 13.23 -1.24
N THR A 112 3.40 13.88 -0.19
CA THR A 112 3.84 15.29 -0.26
C THR A 112 5.07 15.45 -1.15
N GLY A 113 6.09 14.63 -0.97
CA GLY A 113 7.32 14.67 -1.76
C GLY A 113 7.09 14.33 -3.23
N MET A 114 6.26 13.31 -3.51
CA MET A 114 5.86 12.92 -4.87
C MET A 114 5.08 14.04 -5.55
N SER A 115 4.09 14.62 -4.86
CA SER A 115 3.30 15.75 -5.39
C SER A 115 4.16 16.98 -5.65
N TYR A 116 5.11 17.26 -4.74
CA TYR A 116 6.06 18.35 -4.92
C TYR A 116 6.90 18.14 -6.18
N TYR A 117 7.47 16.94 -6.36
CA TYR A 117 8.26 16.59 -7.54
C TYR A 117 7.45 16.73 -8.84
N LEU A 118 6.22 16.21 -8.89
CA LEU A 118 5.39 16.21 -10.09
C LEU A 118 4.82 17.60 -10.44
N PHE A 119 4.61 18.46 -9.44
CA PHE A 119 3.98 19.78 -9.65
C PHE A 119 4.98 20.91 -9.84
N THR A 120 6.26 20.68 -9.56
CA THR A 120 7.34 21.69 -9.72
C THR A 120 8.18 21.42 -10.98
N LYS A 121 8.98 22.40 -11.37
CA LYS A 121 9.93 22.22 -12.48
C LYS A 121 11.03 21.24 -12.06
N ASP A 122 11.47 20.39 -12.99
CA ASP A 122 12.57 19.46 -12.72
C ASP A 122 13.93 20.19 -12.65
N THR A 123 14.26 20.68 -11.46
CA THR A 123 15.55 21.29 -11.13
C THR A 123 16.24 20.47 -10.04
N LYS A 124 17.58 20.59 -9.95
CA LYS A 124 18.35 19.91 -8.88
C LYS A 124 17.81 20.27 -7.48
N MET A 125 17.49 21.54 -7.26
CA MET A 125 16.98 22.04 -5.98
C MET A 125 15.61 21.43 -5.66
N ASN A 126 14.67 21.42 -6.61
CA ASN A 126 13.34 20.86 -6.40
C ASN A 126 13.36 19.36 -6.14
N ARG A 127 14.31 18.63 -6.75
CA ARG A 127 14.54 17.21 -6.45
C ARG A 127 15.04 17.00 -5.02
N LEU A 128 15.97 17.83 -4.58
CA LEU A 128 16.48 17.78 -3.20
C LEU A 128 15.38 18.11 -2.19
N ILE A 129 14.55 19.13 -2.45
CA ILE A 129 13.40 19.46 -1.59
C ILE A 129 12.41 18.29 -1.55
N ALA A 130 12.05 17.73 -2.70
CA ALA A 130 11.16 16.57 -2.77
C ALA A 130 11.71 15.38 -1.98
N LEU A 131 13.01 15.08 -2.10
CA LEU A 131 13.68 14.04 -1.34
C LEU A 131 13.67 14.36 0.16
N GLY A 132 13.96 15.61 0.54
CA GLY A 132 13.89 16.05 1.93
C GLY A 132 12.51 15.85 2.54
N LEU A 133 11.43 16.17 1.79
CA LEU A 133 10.05 15.91 2.22
C LEU A 133 9.76 14.41 2.39
N VAL A 134 10.25 13.57 1.50
CA VAL A 134 10.09 12.10 1.64
C VAL A 134 10.86 11.59 2.84
N LEU A 135 12.09 12.09 3.07
CA LEU A 135 12.92 11.69 4.20
C LEU A 135 12.31 12.05 5.56
N THR A 136 11.39 13.02 5.65
CA THR A 136 10.66 13.27 6.90
C THR A 136 9.84 12.07 7.36
N GLY A 137 9.43 11.19 6.43
CA GLY A 137 8.75 9.93 6.77
C GLY A 137 9.62 8.94 7.56
N MET A 138 10.95 9.07 7.46
CA MET A 138 11.90 8.23 8.21
C MET A 138 11.98 8.61 9.69
N LEU A 139 11.40 9.75 10.08
CA LEU A 139 11.27 10.13 11.50
C LEU A 139 10.37 9.12 12.26
N ALA A 140 9.46 8.44 11.56
CA ALA A 140 8.78 7.27 12.10
C ALA A 140 9.63 6.02 11.80
N PRO A 141 10.13 5.28 12.81
CA PRO A 141 11.12 4.22 12.64
C PRO A 141 10.51 2.92 12.08
N LYS A 142 9.93 2.97 10.88
CA LYS A 142 9.39 1.78 10.19
C LYS A 142 10.18 1.44 8.94
N PHE A 143 10.66 0.21 8.85
CA PHE A 143 11.47 -0.28 7.72
C PHE A 143 10.80 -0.12 6.36
N LYS A 144 9.45 -0.18 6.31
CA LYS A 144 8.73 0.03 5.05
C LYS A 144 9.03 1.40 4.43
N PHE A 145 9.28 2.43 5.24
CA PHE A 145 9.58 3.77 4.74
C PHE A 145 10.96 3.86 4.08
N MET A 146 11.92 3.05 4.51
CA MET A 146 13.21 2.94 3.80
C MET A 146 13.00 2.42 2.37
N GLY A 147 12.17 1.37 2.20
CA GLY A 147 11.78 0.88 0.89
C GLY A 147 11.06 1.93 0.05
N GLU A 148 10.15 2.69 0.65
CA GLU A 148 9.43 3.77 -0.01
C GLU A 148 10.35 4.91 -0.48
N VAL A 149 11.36 5.31 0.31
CA VAL A 149 12.39 6.28 -0.08
C VAL A 149 13.18 5.79 -1.28
N VAL A 150 13.63 4.54 -1.26
CA VAL A 150 14.37 3.95 -2.37
C VAL A 150 13.50 3.89 -3.62
N CYS A 151 12.23 3.49 -3.50
CA CYS A 151 11.27 3.52 -4.61
C CYS A 151 11.07 4.94 -5.17
N PHE A 152 11.00 5.96 -4.31
CA PHE A 152 10.92 7.35 -4.75
C PHE A 152 12.15 7.79 -5.53
N ILE A 153 13.35 7.49 -5.04
CA ILE A 153 14.61 7.78 -5.74
C ILE A 153 14.63 7.09 -7.11
N ALA A 154 14.24 5.81 -7.15
CA ALA A 154 14.10 5.06 -8.38
C ALA A 154 13.13 5.72 -9.35
N PHE A 155 11.94 6.07 -8.89
CA PHE A 155 10.91 6.71 -9.69
C PHE A 155 11.42 8.02 -10.31
N VAL A 156 12.04 8.90 -9.51
CA VAL A 156 12.63 10.15 -10.00
C VAL A 156 13.72 9.89 -11.04
N PHE A 157 14.56 8.88 -10.82
CA PHE A 157 15.60 8.48 -11.77
C PHE A 157 14.99 7.94 -13.06
N PHE A 158 13.99 7.06 -12.98
CA PHE A 158 13.30 6.48 -14.13
C PHE A 158 12.59 7.53 -14.98
N LEU A 159 11.84 8.44 -14.35
CA LEU A 159 11.17 9.52 -15.07
C LEU A 159 12.16 10.44 -15.80
N LYS A 160 13.30 10.73 -15.17
CA LYS A 160 14.31 11.60 -15.76
C LYS A 160 15.00 10.99 -16.97
N HIS A 161 15.36 9.73 -16.91
CA HIS A 161 16.19 9.08 -17.92
C HIS A 161 15.41 8.37 -19.02
N ARG A 162 14.04 8.39 -18.97
CA ARG A 162 13.17 7.70 -19.94
C ARG A 162 13.69 6.30 -20.24
N LEU A 163 13.86 5.50 -19.21
CA LEU A 163 14.59 4.23 -19.27
C LEU A 163 13.99 3.30 -20.33
N ASN A 164 14.85 2.83 -21.20
CA ASN A 164 14.51 1.77 -22.13
C ASN A 164 14.88 0.43 -21.50
N PHE A 165 13.87 -0.34 -21.08
CA PHE A 165 14.06 -1.67 -20.47
C PHE A 165 14.75 -2.69 -21.38
N LYS A 166 14.85 -2.41 -22.69
CA LYS A 166 15.63 -3.23 -23.63
C LYS A 166 17.14 -2.91 -23.59
N SER A 167 17.54 -1.85 -22.91
CA SER A 167 18.94 -1.46 -22.78
C SER A 167 19.62 -2.22 -21.64
N PRO A 168 20.79 -2.84 -21.85
CA PRO A 168 21.52 -3.53 -20.79
C PRO A 168 21.92 -2.60 -19.64
N LYS A 169 22.19 -1.32 -19.92
CA LYS A 169 22.46 -0.31 -18.88
C LYS A 169 21.28 -0.13 -17.93
N THR A 170 20.06 -0.10 -18.47
CA THR A 170 18.82 0.00 -17.66
C THR A 170 18.65 -1.21 -16.78
N MET A 171 18.92 -2.41 -17.30
CA MET A 171 18.85 -3.64 -16.51
C MET A 171 19.84 -3.63 -15.35
N ILE A 172 21.08 -3.15 -15.59
CA ILE A 172 22.09 -3.01 -14.52
C ILE A 172 21.59 -2.04 -13.43
N TYR A 173 21.06 -0.87 -13.81
CA TYR A 173 20.51 0.08 -12.83
C TYR A 173 19.36 -0.50 -12.03
N CYS A 174 18.45 -1.25 -12.66
CA CYS A 174 17.37 -1.94 -11.98
C CYS A 174 17.92 -3.00 -11.00
N ALA A 175 18.90 -3.80 -11.44
CA ALA A 175 19.51 -4.82 -10.59
C ALA A 175 20.21 -4.20 -9.38
N VAL A 176 20.99 -3.13 -9.56
CA VAL A 176 21.64 -2.40 -8.46
C VAL A 176 20.60 -1.84 -7.49
N LEU A 177 19.51 -1.26 -8.00
CA LEU A 177 18.44 -0.73 -7.16
C LEU A 177 17.76 -1.83 -6.33
N VAL A 178 17.42 -2.96 -6.97
CA VAL A 178 16.82 -4.12 -6.27
C VAL A 178 17.78 -4.63 -5.20
N THR A 179 19.08 -4.72 -5.50
CA THR A 179 20.10 -5.13 -4.53
C THR A 179 20.16 -4.18 -3.33
N ILE A 180 20.11 -2.87 -3.56
CA ILE A 180 20.09 -1.87 -2.47
C ILE A 180 18.83 -2.04 -1.62
N ILE A 181 17.65 -2.21 -2.24
CA ILE A 181 16.40 -2.45 -1.51
C ILE A 181 16.52 -3.71 -0.64
N LEU A 182 17.00 -4.79 -1.22
CA LEU A 182 17.18 -6.06 -0.50
C LEU A 182 18.17 -5.91 0.66
N MET A 183 19.29 -5.23 0.47
CA MET A 183 20.26 -4.98 1.56
C MET A 183 19.65 -4.19 2.71
N VAL A 184 18.91 -3.11 2.40
CA VAL A 184 18.28 -2.25 3.42
C VAL A 184 17.16 -2.98 4.16
N THR A 185 16.43 -3.85 3.47
CA THR A 185 15.27 -4.57 4.05
C THR A 185 15.63 -5.97 4.55
N TRP A 186 16.88 -6.44 4.32
CA TRP A 186 17.29 -7.82 4.56
C TRP A 186 16.99 -8.33 5.96
N THR A 187 17.32 -7.57 6.98
CA THR A 187 17.12 -7.97 8.39
C THR A 187 15.66 -8.34 8.68
N ARG A 188 14.70 -7.58 8.11
CA ARG A 188 13.28 -7.87 8.30
C ARG A 188 12.79 -8.95 7.33
N PHE A 189 13.35 -8.98 6.12
CA PHE A 189 13.05 -10.04 5.16
C PHE A 189 13.49 -11.38 5.70
N ASP A 190 14.72 -11.49 6.23
CA ASP A 190 15.21 -12.69 6.87
C ASP A 190 14.34 -13.11 8.05
N ALA A 191 14.03 -12.18 8.96
CA ALA A 191 13.23 -12.45 10.15
C ALA A 191 11.82 -12.97 9.84
N TYR A 192 11.23 -12.63 8.68
CA TYR A 192 9.86 -13.04 8.34
C TYR A 192 9.77 -14.13 7.27
N TYR A 193 10.74 -14.18 6.34
CA TYR A 193 10.63 -15.03 5.15
C TYR A 193 11.75 -16.08 5.02
N VAL A 194 12.77 -16.02 5.87
CA VAL A 194 13.86 -17.00 5.90
C VAL A 194 13.90 -17.66 7.27
N SER A 195 14.53 -17.02 8.25
CA SER A 195 14.67 -17.57 9.61
C SER A 195 13.35 -17.66 10.36
N GLY A 196 12.43 -16.71 10.10
CA GLY A 196 11.12 -16.67 10.76
C GLY A 196 10.16 -17.78 10.34
N LEU A 197 10.35 -18.38 9.15
CA LEU A 197 9.50 -19.48 8.69
C LEU A 197 9.61 -20.74 9.56
N ASP A 198 10.72 -20.93 10.26
CA ASP A 198 10.92 -22.06 11.17
C ASP A 198 10.32 -21.81 12.56
N ASN A 199 9.83 -20.56 12.83
CA ASN A 199 9.25 -20.20 14.10
C ASN A 199 7.73 -20.13 14.00
N ASP A 200 7.08 -21.20 14.44
CA ASP A 200 5.60 -21.33 14.42
C ASP A 200 4.88 -20.41 15.45
N GLN A 201 5.62 -19.65 16.27
CA GLN A 201 5.06 -18.70 17.22
C GLN A 201 4.94 -17.26 16.64
N LEU A 202 5.49 -17.02 15.46
CA LEU A 202 5.42 -15.70 14.84
C LEU A 202 4.20 -15.57 13.93
N ALA A 203 3.35 -14.60 14.23
CA ALA A 203 2.08 -14.38 13.50
C ALA A 203 2.29 -14.21 11.98
N ARG A 204 3.24 -13.38 11.53
CA ARG A 204 3.43 -13.09 10.10
C ARG A 204 3.93 -14.29 9.30
N PRO A 205 5.00 -14.99 9.67
CA PRO A 205 5.42 -16.21 8.99
C PRO A 205 4.31 -17.26 8.92
N MET A 206 3.59 -17.46 10.05
CA MET A 206 2.48 -18.41 10.10
C MET A 206 1.33 -18.00 9.20
N THR A 207 1.01 -16.71 9.09
CA THR A 207 0.00 -16.22 8.15
C THR A 207 0.37 -16.56 6.70
N TYR A 208 1.63 -16.35 6.28
CA TYR A 208 2.07 -16.72 4.93
C TYR A 208 2.06 -18.23 4.68
N LYS A 209 2.58 -19.02 5.61
CA LYS A 209 2.62 -20.48 5.54
C LYS A 209 1.21 -21.06 5.42
N THR A 210 0.30 -20.55 6.24
CA THR A 210 -1.10 -20.98 6.25
C THR A 210 -1.85 -20.49 5.01
N SER A 211 -1.58 -19.29 4.48
CA SER A 211 -2.25 -18.81 3.27
C SER A 211 -1.99 -19.72 2.06
N LEU A 212 -0.79 -20.32 1.96
CA LEU A 212 -0.50 -21.30 0.92
C LEU A 212 -1.30 -22.60 1.11
N ARG A 213 -1.49 -23.07 2.36
CA ARG A 213 -2.33 -24.24 2.65
C ARG A 213 -3.78 -23.95 2.30
N ILE A 214 -4.31 -22.80 2.74
CA ILE A 214 -5.68 -22.36 2.40
C ILE A 214 -5.86 -22.28 0.88
N LEU A 215 -4.87 -21.75 0.14
CA LEU A 215 -4.92 -21.70 -1.31
C LEU A 215 -5.11 -23.10 -1.92
N TRP A 216 -4.40 -24.11 -1.43
CA TRP A 216 -4.52 -25.49 -1.90
C TRP A 216 -5.86 -26.13 -1.51
N ASP A 217 -6.30 -25.93 -0.27
CA ASP A 217 -7.52 -26.54 0.24
C ASP A 217 -8.80 -25.97 -0.38
N TYR A 218 -8.74 -24.72 -0.85
CA TYR A 218 -9.86 -23.96 -1.45
C TYR A 218 -9.63 -23.61 -2.93
N LEU A 219 -8.87 -24.44 -3.66
CA LEU A 219 -8.74 -24.25 -5.12
C LEU A 219 -10.11 -24.31 -5.83
N PRO A 220 -10.31 -23.55 -6.95
CA PRO A 220 -9.32 -22.67 -7.59
C PRO A 220 -9.33 -21.22 -7.11
N PHE A 221 -10.31 -20.77 -6.31
CA PHE A 221 -10.54 -19.36 -6.01
C PHE A 221 -10.21 -18.95 -4.58
N GLY A 222 -9.67 -19.85 -3.76
CA GLY A 222 -9.35 -19.60 -2.36
C GLY A 222 -10.57 -19.60 -1.44
N SER A 223 -10.38 -19.24 -0.17
CA SER A 223 -11.43 -19.31 0.88
C SER A 223 -12.44 -18.16 0.86
N GLY A 224 -12.33 -17.26 -0.12
CA GLY A 224 -13.25 -16.12 -0.27
C GLY A 224 -12.77 -14.84 0.44
N MET A 225 -13.38 -13.73 0.04
CA MET A 225 -13.12 -12.40 0.60
C MET A 225 -13.52 -12.34 2.08
N GLY A 226 -12.77 -11.62 2.89
CA GLY A 226 -13.06 -11.48 4.32
C GLY A 226 -12.76 -12.71 5.17
N SER A 227 -12.13 -13.77 4.61
CA SER A 227 -11.97 -15.05 5.29
C SER A 227 -10.62 -15.24 5.98
N PHE A 228 -9.53 -14.64 5.48
CA PHE A 228 -8.20 -14.85 6.05
C PHE A 228 -7.29 -13.63 5.87
N ALA A 229 -6.48 -13.33 6.90
CA ALA A 229 -5.44 -12.29 6.92
C ALA A 229 -5.90 -10.90 6.48
N CYS A 230 -7.14 -10.53 6.77
CA CYS A 230 -7.73 -9.25 6.45
C CYS A 230 -8.55 -8.71 7.62
N ASN A 231 -8.96 -7.44 7.53
CA ASN A 231 -9.71 -6.79 8.60
C ASN A 231 -11.09 -7.46 8.85
N GLY A 232 -11.74 -7.95 7.80
CA GLY A 232 -12.99 -8.71 7.92
C GLY A 232 -12.79 -10.02 8.69
N ALA A 233 -11.73 -10.76 8.37
CA ALA A 233 -11.39 -12.00 9.04
C ALA A 233 -11.10 -11.82 10.54
N TRP A 234 -10.43 -10.71 10.91
CA TRP A 234 -10.15 -10.42 12.30
C TRP A 234 -11.37 -9.92 13.05
N LYS A 235 -12.11 -8.94 12.51
CA LYS A 235 -13.27 -8.34 13.20
C LYS A 235 -14.37 -9.34 13.51
N TYR A 236 -14.61 -10.30 12.61
CA TYR A 236 -15.61 -11.35 12.78
C TYR A 236 -15.00 -12.70 13.15
N TYR A 237 -13.74 -12.71 13.47
CA TYR A 237 -12.89 -13.85 13.80
C TYR A 237 -13.18 -15.11 13.00
N SER A 238 -12.56 -15.19 11.84
CA SER A 238 -12.82 -16.24 10.85
C SER A 238 -12.63 -17.64 11.43
N PRO A 239 -13.52 -18.61 11.12
CA PRO A 239 -13.36 -20.01 11.50
C PRO A 239 -12.04 -20.64 11.02
N LEU A 240 -11.43 -20.09 9.96
CA LEU A 240 -10.14 -20.58 9.45
C LEU A 240 -9.01 -20.48 10.48
N TYR A 241 -9.05 -19.48 11.39
CA TYR A 241 -8.01 -19.37 12.42
C TYR A 241 -8.05 -20.58 13.37
N PHE A 242 -9.23 -21.09 13.72
CA PHE A 242 -9.36 -22.33 14.48
C PHE A 242 -9.00 -23.56 13.67
N THR A 243 -9.47 -23.65 12.40
CA THR A 243 -9.23 -24.80 11.52
C THR A 243 -7.73 -25.05 11.29
N TYR A 244 -6.95 -23.99 11.23
CA TYR A 244 -5.50 -24.06 11.00
C TYR A 244 -4.64 -23.88 12.26
N ASN A 245 -5.27 -23.93 13.46
CA ASN A 245 -4.61 -23.81 14.76
C ASN A 245 -3.78 -22.52 14.93
N LEU A 246 -4.32 -21.39 14.48
CA LEU A 246 -3.68 -20.08 14.59
C LEU A 246 -4.15 -19.29 15.80
N ASP A 247 -5.23 -19.70 16.43
CA ASP A 247 -5.91 -19.07 17.57
C ASP A 247 -5.05 -19.01 18.84
N GLY A 248 -4.03 -19.85 18.96
CA GLY A 248 -3.03 -19.80 20.03
C GLY A 248 -1.81 -18.91 19.78
N ILE A 249 -1.69 -18.30 18.58
CA ILE A 249 -0.53 -17.49 18.24
C ILE A 249 -0.78 -16.04 18.60
N TRP A 250 0.18 -15.43 19.31
CA TRP A 250 0.11 -14.00 19.65
C TRP A 250 -0.01 -13.13 18.39
N GLY A 251 -1.00 -12.23 18.35
CA GLY A 251 -1.31 -11.40 17.20
C GLY A 251 -2.25 -12.04 16.17
N LEU A 252 -2.63 -13.33 16.35
CA LEU A 252 -3.64 -14.02 15.55
C LEU A 252 -4.78 -14.57 16.42
N SER A 253 -4.61 -14.59 17.74
CA SER A 253 -5.66 -15.04 18.66
C SER A 253 -6.75 -13.97 18.84
N PRO A 254 -7.99 -14.36 19.20
CA PRO A 254 -9.08 -13.42 19.41
C PRO A 254 -8.79 -12.41 20.52
N ASP A 255 -7.96 -12.77 21.50
CA ASP A 255 -7.68 -11.97 22.69
C ASP A 255 -6.51 -10.98 22.52
N THR A 256 -5.61 -11.21 21.58
CA THR A 256 -4.39 -10.41 21.43
C THR A 256 -4.52 -9.25 20.45
N GLY A 257 -5.65 -9.15 19.77
CA GLY A 257 -5.86 -8.11 18.79
C GLY A 257 -5.10 -8.36 17.46
N TYR A 258 -5.34 -7.48 16.51
CA TYR A 258 -4.71 -7.54 15.18
C TYR A 258 -3.31 -6.95 15.23
N PHE A 259 -2.34 -7.63 14.63
CA PHE A 259 -0.93 -7.21 14.58
C PHE A 259 -0.64 -6.27 13.40
#